data_394f928b1905530359ece79d5e277963
#
_entry.id   394f928b1905530359ece79d5e277963
#
_cell.length_a   1.000
_cell.length_b   1.000
_cell.length_c   1.000
_cell.angle_alpha   90.00
_cell.angle_beta   90.00
_cell.angle_gamma   90.00
#
_symmetry.space_group_name_H-M   'P 1'
#
loop_
_entity.id
_entity.type
_entity.pdbx_description
1 polymer ?
#
loop_
_entity_poly.entity_id
_entity_poly.type
_entity_poly.pdbx_seq_one_letter_code
_entity_poly.pdbx_strand_id
1 'polypeptide(L)'
;MKLFYRFRIIRIMFSITINPRFGDMDYLGHINNTVPSLWFEVARTQVMKIFDPELTLTKENFQLIMAHTEYDFVDKMYFKYEVEIKTWISRIGTKSFTVYHEAWQQGRLCVKGSAVIVHYDFDTNQSTPIPEDKKKLLEEHLLPKEASI
;
A
#
# COMPACT_ATOMS: atom_id res chain seq x y z
N MET A 1 -1.09 -41.26 13.79
CA MET A 1 -0.31 -40.03 13.85
C MET A 1 -0.70 -39.14 12.68
N LYS A 2 -1.60 -38.16 12.91
CA LYS A 2 -2.02 -37.22 11.85
C LYS A 2 -0.95 -36.16 11.71
N LEU A 3 -0.19 -36.19 10.63
CA LEU A 3 0.73 -35.14 10.23
C LEU A 3 -0.12 -33.93 9.81
N PHE A 4 -0.25 -32.93 10.68
CA PHE A 4 -0.79 -31.61 10.30
C PHE A 4 0.28 -30.88 9.50
N TYR A 5 0.23 -30.97 8.18
CA TYR A 5 0.94 -30.04 7.32
C TYR A 5 0.32 -28.66 7.52
N ARG A 6 0.91 -27.82 8.36
CA ARG A 6 0.65 -26.40 8.40
C ARG A 6 1.19 -25.83 7.09
N PHE A 7 0.33 -25.67 6.10
CA PHE A 7 0.68 -24.84 4.94
C PHE A 7 0.97 -23.43 5.48
N ARG A 8 2.24 -23.08 5.50
CA ARG A 8 2.68 -21.71 5.80
C ARG A 8 2.25 -20.88 4.60
N ILE A 9 1.17 -20.11 4.72
CA ILE A 9 0.78 -19.14 3.69
C ILE A 9 1.95 -18.16 3.59
N ILE A 10 2.68 -18.21 2.50
CA ILE A 10 3.75 -17.26 2.20
C ILE A 10 3.04 -15.95 1.85
N ARG A 11 3.14 -14.97 2.73
CA ARG A 11 2.62 -13.62 2.49
C ARG A 11 3.68 -12.80 1.80
N ILE A 12 3.32 -12.18 0.69
CA ILE A 12 4.25 -11.45 -0.19
C ILE A 12 4.10 -9.95 0.07
N MET A 13 5.19 -9.35 0.54
CA MET A 13 5.32 -7.90 0.66
C MET A 13 5.72 -7.32 -0.70
N PHE A 14 5.09 -6.21 -1.10
CA PHE A 14 5.61 -5.38 -2.19
C PHE A 14 6.68 -4.44 -1.66
N SER A 15 7.73 -4.22 -2.43
CA SER A 15 8.78 -3.26 -2.11
C SER A 15 9.18 -2.48 -3.36
N ILE A 16 9.38 -1.18 -3.18
CA ILE A 16 9.99 -0.31 -4.19
C ILE A 16 11.06 0.57 -3.54
N THR A 17 12.03 0.98 -4.32
CA THR A 17 13.06 1.94 -3.91
C THR A 17 12.79 3.29 -4.57
N ILE A 18 12.77 4.34 -3.77
CA ILE A 18 12.63 5.72 -4.19
C ILE A 18 13.97 6.45 -4.02
N ASN A 19 14.41 7.12 -5.06
CA ASN A 19 15.50 8.08 -4.99
C ASN A 19 14.90 9.48 -4.84
N PRO A 20 15.03 10.14 -3.66
CA PRO A 20 14.48 11.46 -3.45
C PRO A 20 15.06 12.47 -4.43
N ARG A 21 14.23 13.42 -4.87
CA ARG A 21 14.65 14.53 -5.74
C ARG A 21 15.01 15.75 -4.89
N PHE A 22 15.82 16.63 -5.42
CA PHE A 22 16.16 17.89 -4.75
C PHE A 22 14.92 18.69 -4.32
N GLY A 23 13.88 18.73 -5.16
CA GLY A 23 12.61 19.40 -4.86
C GLY A 23 11.73 18.71 -3.81
N ASP A 24 12.10 17.51 -3.35
CA ASP A 24 11.40 16.82 -2.29
C ASP A 24 11.82 17.29 -0.88
N MET A 25 12.89 18.10 -0.78
CA MET A 25 13.37 18.69 0.48
C MET A 25 12.54 19.92 0.88
N ASP A 26 12.45 20.11 2.19
CA ASP A 26 12.09 21.39 2.77
C ASP A 26 13.33 22.26 3.04
N TYR A 27 13.12 23.44 3.63
CA TYR A 27 14.21 24.39 3.95
C TYR A 27 15.15 23.89 5.07
N LEU A 28 14.78 22.82 5.79
CA LEU A 28 15.60 22.18 6.83
C LEU A 28 16.51 21.07 6.26
N GLY A 29 16.42 20.77 4.98
CA GLY A 29 17.15 19.68 4.34
C GLY A 29 16.53 18.30 4.57
N HIS A 30 15.34 18.24 5.14
CA HIS A 30 14.56 17.01 5.33
C HIS A 30 13.57 16.83 4.19
N ILE A 31 13.14 15.60 3.97
CA ILE A 31 12.03 15.34 3.03
C ILE A 31 10.77 16.02 3.56
N ASN A 32 10.14 16.82 2.70
CA ASN A 32 8.93 17.54 3.05
C ASN A 32 7.81 16.56 3.42
N ASN A 33 7.04 16.88 4.45
CA ASN A 33 5.95 16.04 4.95
C ASN A 33 4.85 15.72 3.93
N THR A 34 4.73 16.50 2.87
CA THR A 34 3.77 16.24 1.77
C THR A 34 4.24 15.16 0.81
N VAL A 35 5.53 14.88 0.75
CA VAL A 35 6.15 14.01 -0.26
C VAL A 35 5.87 12.52 -0.04
N PRO A 36 5.92 11.96 1.19
CA PRO A 36 5.66 10.54 1.40
C PRO A 36 4.30 10.07 0.88
N SER A 37 3.29 10.93 0.87
CA SER A 37 1.97 10.62 0.31
C SER A 37 2.04 10.27 -1.18
N LEU A 38 2.86 10.98 -1.95
CA LEU A 38 3.09 10.73 -3.38
C LEU A 38 3.87 9.42 -3.59
N TRP A 39 4.85 9.15 -2.76
CA TRP A 39 5.61 7.90 -2.84
C TRP A 39 4.75 6.68 -2.50
N PHE A 40 3.87 6.79 -1.52
CA PHE A 40 2.92 5.74 -1.19
C PHE A 40 1.88 5.51 -2.29
N GLU A 41 1.49 6.56 -3.01
CA GLU A 41 0.66 6.44 -4.20
C GLU A 41 1.36 5.60 -5.29
N VAL A 42 2.62 5.90 -5.57
CA VAL A 42 3.44 5.10 -6.50
C VAL A 42 3.54 3.64 -6.04
N ALA A 43 3.79 3.40 -4.75
CA ALA A 43 3.88 2.06 -4.20
C ALA A 43 2.58 1.27 -4.32
N ARG A 44 1.41 1.93 -4.21
CA ARG A 44 0.09 1.31 -4.40
C ARG A 44 -0.14 0.79 -5.82
N THR A 45 0.62 1.22 -6.80
CA THR A 45 0.50 0.72 -8.18
C THR A 45 0.55 -0.81 -8.25
N GLN A 46 1.36 -1.46 -7.41
CA GLN A 46 1.43 -2.92 -7.35
C GLN A 46 0.11 -3.55 -6.88
N VAL A 47 -0.58 -2.90 -5.94
CA VAL A 47 -1.90 -3.34 -5.48
C VAL A 47 -2.96 -3.08 -6.55
N MET A 48 -2.88 -1.96 -7.27
CA MET A 48 -3.80 -1.64 -8.37
C MET A 48 -3.74 -2.68 -9.49
N LYS A 49 -2.57 -3.24 -9.77
CA LYS A 49 -2.39 -4.32 -10.77
C LYS A 49 -3.12 -5.63 -10.41
N ILE A 50 -3.53 -5.83 -9.17
CA ILE A 50 -4.40 -6.95 -8.79
C ILE A 50 -5.77 -6.82 -9.47
N PHE A 51 -6.27 -5.59 -9.63
CA PHE A 51 -7.58 -5.29 -10.23
C PHE A 51 -7.48 -5.02 -11.72
N ASP A 52 -6.47 -4.29 -12.13
CA ASP A 52 -6.21 -3.91 -13.53
C ASP A 52 -4.74 -4.21 -13.88
N PRO A 53 -4.40 -5.46 -14.27
CA PRO A 53 -3.02 -5.88 -14.49
C PRO A 53 -2.24 -5.03 -15.50
N GLU A 54 -2.93 -4.55 -16.53
CA GLU A 54 -2.35 -3.73 -17.60
C GLU A 54 -2.42 -2.22 -17.31
N LEU A 55 -3.00 -1.83 -16.16
CA LEU A 55 -3.23 -0.42 -15.78
C LEU A 55 -3.89 0.38 -16.90
N THR A 56 -4.94 -0.17 -17.48
CA THR A 56 -5.72 0.49 -18.55
C THR A 56 -6.47 1.70 -18.04
N LEU A 57 -6.77 1.73 -16.75
CA LEU A 57 -7.47 2.80 -16.02
C LEU A 57 -8.84 3.13 -16.60
N THR A 58 -9.47 2.14 -17.24
CA THR A 58 -10.86 2.28 -17.72
C THR A 58 -11.84 2.05 -16.57
N LYS A 59 -13.05 2.58 -16.69
CA LYS A 59 -14.12 2.39 -15.68
C LYS A 59 -14.46 0.92 -15.43
N GLU A 60 -14.33 0.09 -16.45
CA GLU A 60 -14.63 -1.34 -16.40
C GLU A 60 -13.56 -2.12 -15.63
N ASN A 61 -12.30 -1.72 -15.76
CA ASN A 61 -11.16 -2.42 -15.19
C ASN A 61 -10.72 -1.82 -13.86
N PHE A 62 -10.79 -0.51 -13.71
CA PHE A 62 -10.34 0.19 -12.52
C PHE A 62 -11.54 0.74 -11.71
N GLN A 63 -12.15 -0.13 -10.92
CA GLN A 63 -13.32 0.16 -10.10
C GLN A 63 -12.93 0.41 -8.63
N LEU A 64 -11.97 1.30 -8.41
CA LEU A 64 -11.45 1.63 -7.10
C LEU A 64 -11.48 3.13 -6.84
N ILE A 65 -11.86 3.51 -5.62
CA ILE A 65 -11.84 4.90 -5.17
C ILE A 65 -11.19 4.99 -3.78
N MET A 66 -10.40 6.03 -3.57
CA MET A 66 -9.79 6.34 -2.29
C MET A 66 -10.81 6.96 -1.34
N ALA A 67 -10.97 6.38 -0.16
CA ALA A 67 -11.89 6.89 0.87
C ALA A 67 -11.18 7.57 2.03
N HIS A 68 -9.97 7.12 2.38
CA HIS A 68 -9.25 7.65 3.53
C HIS A 68 -7.75 7.40 3.39
N THR A 69 -6.96 8.34 3.87
CA THR A 69 -5.51 8.17 4.06
C THR A 69 -5.08 8.76 5.38
N GLU A 70 -4.09 8.14 6.01
CA GLU A 70 -3.45 8.64 7.21
C GLU A 70 -1.94 8.38 7.17
N TYR A 71 -1.17 9.22 7.87
CA TYR A 71 0.29 9.16 7.90
C TYR A 71 0.79 9.45 9.30
N ASP A 72 1.76 8.64 9.77
CA ASP A 72 2.52 8.87 10.99
C ASP A 72 3.97 9.17 10.62
N PHE A 73 4.45 10.35 10.98
CA PHE A 73 5.85 10.76 10.78
C PHE A 73 6.65 10.37 12.02
N VAL A 74 7.35 9.25 11.92
CA VAL A 74 8.08 8.62 13.05
C VAL A 74 9.48 9.22 13.20
N ASP A 75 10.16 9.43 12.06
CA ASP A 75 11.50 9.99 12.01
C ASP A 75 11.69 10.78 10.70
N LYS A 76 12.72 11.62 10.66
CA LYS A 76 13.05 12.45 9.48
C LYS A 76 13.76 11.61 8.43
N MET A 77 13.52 11.98 7.17
CA MET A 77 14.24 11.46 6.02
C MET A 77 15.07 12.54 5.35
N TYR A 78 16.17 12.15 4.74
CA TYR A 78 17.11 13.04 4.07
C TYR A 78 17.17 12.78 2.57
N PHE A 79 17.33 13.84 1.82
CA PHE A 79 17.39 13.82 0.35
C PHE A 79 18.47 12.89 -0.22
N LYS A 80 19.64 12.82 0.39
CA LYS A 80 20.82 12.14 -0.18
C LYS A 80 20.80 10.61 -0.10
N TYR A 81 19.83 10.04 0.58
CA TYR A 81 19.70 8.58 0.74
C TYR A 81 18.44 8.08 0.08
N GLU A 82 18.52 6.88 -0.51
CA GLU A 82 17.34 6.19 -1.03
C GLU A 82 16.37 5.80 0.10
N VAL A 83 15.12 5.63 -0.26
CA VAL A 83 14.04 5.22 0.65
C VAL A 83 13.40 3.94 0.12
N GLU A 84 13.31 2.92 0.96
CA GLU A 84 12.56 1.71 0.66
C GLU A 84 11.11 1.88 1.14
N ILE A 85 10.16 1.67 0.23
CA ILE A 85 8.73 1.64 0.57
C ILE A 85 8.27 0.18 0.57
N LYS A 86 7.84 -0.28 1.73
CA LYS A 86 7.25 -1.61 1.93
C LYS A 86 5.74 -1.48 1.97
N THR A 87 5.03 -2.39 1.28
CA THR A 87 3.58 -2.30 1.12
C THR A 87 2.93 -3.66 1.38
N TRP A 88 1.86 -3.65 2.16
CA TRP A 88 1.01 -4.80 2.49
C TRP A 88 -0.47 -4.43 2.42
N ILE A 89 -1.30 -5.43 2.52
CA ILE A 89 -2.72 -5.29 2.83
C ILE A 89 -2.88 -5.51 4.34
N SER A 90 -3.42 -4.54 5.07
CA SER A 90 -3.63 -4.66 6.52
C SER A 90 -5.04 -5.15 6.89
N ARG A 91 -6.02 -4.92 6.00
CA ARG A 91 -7.41 -5.33 6.22
C ARG A 91 -8.13 -5.58 4.90
N ILE A 92 -9.00 -6.57 4.89
CA ILE A 92 -9.92 -6.85 3.77
C ILE A 92 -11.34 -6.92 4.34
N GLY A 93 -12.20 -6.02 3.88
CA GLY A 93 -13.63 -5.99 4.18
C GLY A 93 -14.47 -6.56 3.05
N THR A 94 -15.77 -6.29 3.07
CA THR A 94 -16.71 -6.73 2.02
C THR A 94 -16.57 -5.85 0.77
N LYS A 95 -16.54 -4.52 0.94
CA LYS A 95 -16.52 -3.54 -0.15
C LYS A 95 -15.25 -2.67 -0.17
N SER A 96 -14.36 -2.85 0.80
CA SER A 96 -13.15 -2.07 0.95
C SER A 96 -11.99 -2.90 1.48
N PHE A 97 -10.79 -2.43 1.25
CA PHE A 97 -9.57 -2.97 1.83
C PHE A 97 -8.64 -1.83 2.22
N THR A 98 -7.71 -2.12 3.12
CA THR A 98 -6.73 -1.14 3.57
C THR A 98 -5.34 -1.56 3.14
N VAL A 99 -4.64 -0.66 2.46
CA VAL A 99 -3.22 -0.79 2.09
C VAL A 99 -2.40 -0.12 3.18
N TYR A 100 -1.37 -0.80 3.65
CA TYR A 100 -0.45 -0.29 4.65
C TYR A 100 0.96 -0.14 4.06
N HIS A 101 1.60 0.98 4.36
CA HIS A 101 2.92 1.32 3.87
C HIS A 101 3.87 1.67 5.00
N GLU A 102 5.14 1.36 4.78
CA GLU A 102 6.26 1.84 5.59
C GLU A 102 7.35 2.43 4.70
N ALA A 103 7.83 3.62 5.03
CA ALA A 103 9.00 4.22 4.42
C ALA A 103 10.22 4.05 5.33
N TRP A 104 11.24 3.39 4.82
CA TRP A 104 12.48 3.07 5.53
C TRP A 104 13.66 3.77 4.88
N GLN A 105 14.52 4.38 5.67
CA GLN A 105 15.76 4.99 5.22
C GLN A 105 16.90 4.61 6.14
N GLN A 106 17.99 4.06 5.57
CA GLN A 106 19.15 3.62 6.32
C GLN A 106 18.80 2.69 7.53
N GLY A 107 17.92 1.72 7.31
CA GLY A 107 17.47 0.76 8.31
C GLY A 107 16.55 1.31 9.39
N ARG A 108 16.09 2.57 9.27
CA ARG A 108 15.18 3.21 10.21
C ARG A 108 13.80 3.39 9.59
N LEU A 109 12.76 3.04 10.34
CA LEU A 109 11.38 3.36 9.97
C LEU A 109 11.15 4.85 10.16
N CYS A 110 10.76 5.55 9.09
CA CYS A 110 10.59 7.00 9.09
C CYS A 110 9.14 7.42 8.96
N VAL A 111 8.35 6.76 8.13
CA VAL A 111 6.93 7.09 7.94
C VAL A 111 6.12 5.81 7.85
N LYS A 112 4.97 5.80 8.50
CA LYS A 112 3.90 4.82 8.29
C LYS A 112 2.74 5.49 7.60
N GLY A 113 2.01 4.75 6.77
CA GLY A 113 0.80 5.28 6.16
C GLY A 113 -0.20 4.18 5.85
N SER A 114 -1.46 4.53 5.84
CA SER A 114 -2.50 3.64 5.38
C SER A 114 -3.48 4.34 4.46
N ALA A 115 -4.10 3.57 3.58
CA ALA A 115 -5.07 4.02 2.61
C ALA A 115 -6.24 3.04 2.56
N VAL A 116 -7.45 3.53 2.81
CA VAL A 116 -8.68 2.75 2.63
C VAL A 116 -9.17 2.94 1.21
N ILE A 117 -9.28 1.83 0.48
CA ILE A 117 -9.72 1.80 -0.91
C ILE A 117 -11.04 1.04 -0.98
N VAL A 118 -12.01 1.64 -1.64
CA VAL A 118 -13.36 1.10 -1.81
C VAL A 118 -13.52 0.58 -3.22
N HIS A 119 -14.06 -0.63 -3.36
CA HIS A 119 -14.52 -1.14 -4.64
C HIS A 119 -15.82 -0.46 -5.02
N TYR A 120 -15.85 0.20 -6.18
CA TYR A 120 -16.83 1.18 -6.52
C TYR A 120 -17.27 1.07 -7.98
N ASP A 121 -18.57 1.08 -8.20
CA ASP A 121 -19.15 1.14 -9.52
C ASP A 121 -19.41 2.60 -9.90
N PHE A 122 -18.67 3.10 -10.89
CA PHE A 122 -18.75 4.48 -11.36
C PHE A 122 -20.01 4.76 -12.22
N ASP A 123 -20.68 3.73 -12.72
CA ASP A 123 -21.93 3.91 -13.48
C ASP A 123 -23.13 4.09 -12.56
N THR A 124 -23.18 3.33 -11.47
CA THR A 124 -24.25 3.43 -10.46
C THR A 124 -23.91 4.39 -9.31
N ASN A 125 -22.65 4.86 -9.23
CA ASN A 125 -22.13 5.69 -8.14
C ASN A 125 -22.31 5.03 -6.76
N GLN A 126 -22.03 3.74 -6.65
CA GLN A 126 -22.18 2.98 -5.39
C GLN A 126 -20.99 2.08 -5.13
N SER A 127 -20.70 1.87 -3.83
CA SER A 127 -19.77 0.84 -3.42
C SER A 127 -20.35 -0.54 -3.68
N THR A 128 -19.50 -1.44 -4.17
CA THR A 128 -19.88 -2.82 -4.51
C THR A 128 -18.93 -3.81 -3.84
N PRO A 129 -19.37 -5.08 -3.61
CA PRO A 129 -18.51 -6.08 -3.04
C PRO A 129 -17.24 -6.30 -3.88
N ILE A 130 -16.12 -6.50 -3.19
CA ILE A 130 -14.87 -6.90 -3.86
C ILE A 130 -15.08 -8.29 -4.47
N PRO A 131 -14.78 -8.49 -5.77
CA PRO A 131 -14.89 -9.82 -6.40
C PRO A 131 -14.04 -10.85 -5.63
N GLU A 132 -14.57 -12.06 -5.50
CA GLU A 132 -13.95 -13.12 -4.68
C GLU A 132 -12.54 -13.52 -5.15
N ASP A 133 -12.32 -13.54 -6.47
CA ASP A 133 -10.99 -13.79 -7.06
C ASP A 133 -9.97 -12.69 -6.69
N LYS A 134 -10.39 -11.43 -6.67
CA LYS A 134 -9.56 -10.30 -6.25
C LYS A 134 -9.28 -10.34 -4.74
N LYS A 135 -10.28 -10.72 -3.96
CA LYS A 135 -10.14 -10.90 -2.51
C LYS A 135 -9.07 -11.92 -2.15
N LYS A 136 -9.06 -13.05 -2.84
CA LYS A 136 -8.03 -14.10 -2.67
C LYS A 136 -6.63 -13.59 -3.01
N LEU A 137 -6.49 -12.80 -4.08
CA LEU A 137 -5.21 -12.19 -4.44
C LEU A 137 -4.74 -11.17 -3.38
N LEU A 138 -5.64 -10.36 -2.84
CA LEU A 138 -5.32 -9.44 -1.74
C LEU A 138 -4.84 -10.18 -0.49
N GLU A 139 -5.43 -11.34 -0.18
CA GLU A 139 -5.07 -12.16 1.00
C GLU A 139 -3.62 -12.64 0.96
N GLU A 140 -3.05 -12.84 -0.23
CA GLU A 140 -1.63 -13.21 -0.40
C GLU A 140 -0.66 -12.14 0.12
N HIS A 141 -1.12 -10.89 0.22
CA HIS A 141 -0.34 -9.73 0.62
C HIS A 141 -0.69 -9.20 2.01
N LEU A 142 -1.42 -9.97 2.81
CA LEU A 142 -1.79 -9.54 4.17
C LEU A 142 -0.55 -9.34 5.05
N LEU A 143 -0.56 -8.25 5.81
CA LEU A 143 0.44 -7.97 6.83
C LEU A 143 0.52 -9.13 7.83
N PRO A 144 1.72 -9.66 8.13
CA PRO A 144 1.89 -10.71 9.12
C PRO A 144 1.38 -10.26 10.50
N LYS A 145 0.67 -11.15 11.22
CA LYS A 145 0.10 -10.81 12.54
C LYS A 145 1.15 -10.41 13.59
N GLU A 146 2.40 -10.82 13.41
CA GLU A 146 3.52 -10.51 14.31
C GLU A 146 4.12 -9.11 14.07
N ALA A 147 3.74 -8.43 12.99
CA ALA A 147 4.20 -7.08 12.65
C ALA A 147 3.27 -5.97 13.19
N SER A 148 2.17 -6.34 13.84
CA SER A 148 1.22 -5.40 14.45
C SER A 148 1.62 -5.14 15.91
N ILE A 149 2.62 -4.29 16.11
CA ILE A 149 2.92 -3.69 17.42
C ILE A 149 2.84 -2.18 17.29
#